data_1871b9dc75907dfadd462a17befb8061
#
_entry.id   1871b9dc75907dfadd462a17befb8061
#
_cell.length_a   1.000
_cell.length_b   1.000
_cell.length_c   1.000
_cell.angle_alpha   90.00
_cell.angle_beta   90.00
_cell.angle_gamma   90.00
#
_symmetry.space_group_name_H-M   'P 1'
#
loop_
_entity.id
_entity.type
_entity.pdbx_description
1 polymer ?
#
loop_
_entity_poly.entity_id
_entity_poly.type
_entity_poly.pdbx_seq_one_letter_code
_entity_poly.pdbx_strand_id
1 'polypeptide(L)'
;DQLGPLAEAGDRFVFGVVLDHLSVTARKNPLGAITAFTQAFAPDEGPLLVIKTINGETCWREHEELLAAAAQRSDITIWDTHLPIDDHYAFIGNLDALVSLHRSEGLGLHLAEAMWMNVPVIATRYSGNLDFMDDSCAFLVDADLAPVGALGGWVYPAEASWAQPDLDHAAALMRRVYDAPAASKRISDAALLRMKHQPGRQEVAELIASLVGIRH
;
A
#
# COMPACT_ATOMS: atom_id res chain seq x y z
N ASP A 1 -12.45 18.24 -7.15
CA ASP A 1 -12.21 17.98 -5.70
C ASP A 1 -10.88 17.24 -5.57
N GLN A 2 -9.87 17.90 -5.02
CA GLN A 2 -8.48 17.41 -5.00
C GLN A 2 -8.28 16.14 -4.14
N LEU A 3 -9.16 15.88 -3.19
CA LEU A 3 -9.08 14.76 -2.26
C LEU A 3 -10.11 13.65 -2.52
N GLY A 4 -10.99 13.80 -3.51
CA GLY A 4 -11.98 12.79 -3.85
C GLY A 4 -12.76 12.27 -2.63
N PRO A 5 -12.83 10.94 -2.42
CA PRO A 5 -13.57 10.35 -1.30
C PRO A 5 -13.12 10.81 0.09
N LEU A 6 -11.86 11.28 0.24
CA LEU A 6 -11.38 11.78 1.53
C LEU A 6 -12.08 13.06 1.97
N ALA A 7 -12.53 13.90 1.02
CA ALA A 7 -13.27 15.12 1.33
C ALA A 7 -14.62 14.85 2.04
N GLU A 8 -15.17 13.66 1.82
CA GLU A 8 -16.44 13.21 2.41
C GLU A 8 -16.25 12.35 3.66
N ALA A 9 -15.01 11.99 3.98
CA ALA A 9 -14.70 11.12 5.12
C ALA A 9 -15.00 11.77 6.48
N GLY A 10 -14.95 13.13 6.57
CA GLY A 10 -15.08 13.83 7.84
C GLY A 10 -13.97 13.43 8.82
N ASP A 11 -14.33 13.13 10.06
CA ASP A 11 -13.40 12.68 11.12
C ASP A 11 -13.21 11.15 11.14
N ARG A 12 -13.68 10.42 10.13
CA ARG A 12 -13.55 8.97 10.06
C ARG A 12 -12.11 8.57 9.78
N PHE A 13 -11.66 7.50 10.42
CA PHE A 13 -10.34 6.90 10.14
C PHE A 13 -10.32 6.30 8.74
N VAL A 14 -9.32 6.65 7.92
CA VAL A 14 -9.22 6.21 6.53
C VAL A 14 -8.01 5.33 6.31
N PHE A 15 -8.25 4.07 5.98
CA PHE A 15 -7.26 3.18 5.38
C PHE A 15 -7.22 3.42 3.87
N GLY A 16 -6.02 3.64 3.32
CA GLY A 16 -5.81 3.81 1.89
C GLY A 16 -5.08 2.65 1.24
N VAL A 17 -5.46 2.29 0.02
CA VAL A 17 -4.72 1.40 -0.87
C VAL A 17 -4.45 2.14 -2.16
N VAL A 18 -3.24 2.03 -2.72
CA VAL A 18 -2.86 2.66 -3.99
C VAL A 18 -2.35 1.61 -4.96
N LEU A 19 -2.92 1.55 -6.15
CA LEU A 19 -2.45 0.65 -7.20
C LEU A 19 -2.69 1.19 -8.62
N ASP A 20 -1.88 0.69 -9.54
CA ASP A 20 -2.09 0.76 -10.98
C ASP A 20 -2.48 -0.62 -11.48
N HIS A 21 -3.64 -0.74 -12.14
CA HIS A 21 -4.12 -2.01 -12.71
C HIS A 21 -3.12 -2.60 -13.72
N LEU A 22 -2.37 -1.76 -14.47
CA LEU A 22 -1.34 -2.23 -15.41
C LEU A 22 -0.16 -2.93 -14.73
N SER A 23 0.02 -2.74 -13.42
CA SER A 23 1.07 -3.46 -12.67
C SER A 23 0.68 -4.86 -12.22
N VAL A 24 -0.27 -5.50 -12.89
CA VAL A 24 -0.92 -6.79 -12.53
C VAL A 24 -1.68 -6.66 -11.20
N THR A 25 -2.99 -6.45 -11.29
CA THR A 25 -3.87 -6.21 -10.12
C THR A 25 -3.75 -7.30 -9.06
N ALA A 26 -3.66 -8.58 -9.48
CA ALA A 26 -3.48 -9.71 -8.56
C ALA A 26 -2.18 -9.60 -7.74
N ARG A 27 -1.10 -9.04 -8.31
CA ARG A 27 0.16 -8.81 -7.62
C ARG A 27 0.00 -7.76 -6.51
N LYS A 28 -0.77 -6.71 -6.76
CA LYS A 28 -1.08 -5.65 -5.78
C LYS A 28 -2.11 -6.09 -4.72
N ASN A 29 -2.91 -7.10 -5.03
CA ASN A 29 -3.84 -7.77 -4.12
C ASN A 29 -4.87 -6.85 -3.43
N PRO A 30 -5.58 -5.97 -4.15
CA PRO A 30 -6.57 -5.10 -3.52
C PRO A 30 -7.76 -5.87 -2.93
N LEU A 31 -8.13 -7.02 -3.50
CA LEU A 31 -9.15 -7.90 -2.96
C LEU A 31 -8.77 -8.46 -1.57
N GLY A 32 -7.48 -8.74 -1.37
CA GLY A 32 -6.97 -9.12 -0.05
C GLY A 32 -7.13 -7.98 0.98
N ALA A 33 -6.93 -6.73 0.56
CA ALA A 33 -7.16 -5.58 1.43
C ALA A 33 -8.65 -5.42 1.80
N ILE A 34 -9.57 -5.62 0.86
CA ILE A 34 -11.02 -5.64 1.14
C ILE A 34 -11.35 -6.76 2.14
N THR A 35 -10.81 -7.97 1.93
CA THR A 35 -11.04 -9.10 2.81
C THR A 35 -10.53 -8.82 4.23
N ALA A 36 -9.29 -8.36 4.38
CA ALA A 36 -8.71 -8.05 5.68
C ALA A 36 -9.49 -6.92 6.40
N PHE A 37 -9.88 -5.88 5.66
CA PHE A 37 -10.73 -4.80 6.23
C PHE A 37 -12.08 -5.33 6.71
N THR A 38 -12.72 -6.18 5.92
CA THR A 38 -14.03 -6.79 6.26
C THR A 38 -13.93 -7.72 7.47
N GLN A 39 -12.81 -8.41 7.65
CA GLN A 39 -12.53 -9.21 8.84
C GLN A 39 -12.23 -8.35 10.07
N ALA A 40 -11.54 -7.22 9.87
CA ALA A 40 -11.15 -6.33 10.95
C ALA A 40 -12.35 -5.53 11.52
N PHE A 41 -13.28 -5.10 10.66
CA PHE A 41 -14.33 -4.13 11.04
C PHE A 41 -15.71 -4.60 10.62
N ALA A 42 -16.67 -4.49 11.53
CA ALA A 42 -18.08 -4.66 11.20
C ALA A 42 -18.57 -3.51 10.29
N PRO A 43 -19.62 -3.72 9.47
CA PRO A 43 -20.22 -2.62 8.71
C PRO A 43 -20.60 -1.44 9.62
N ASP A 44 -20.31 -0.23 9.17
CA ASP A 44 -20.63 1.02 9.87
C ASP A 44 -19.96 1.20 11.25
N GLU A 45 -18.91 0.44 11.54
CA GLU A 45 -18.15 0.55 12.80
C GLU A 45 -17.35 1.86 12.92
N GLY A 46 -17.07 2.52 11.81
CA GLY A 46 -16.44 3.84 11.79
C GLY A 46 -15.37 4.04 10.72
N PRO A 47 -14.36 3.16 10.55
CA PRO A 47 -13.31 3.39 9.57
C PRO A 47 -13.82 3.25 8.13
N LEU A 48 -13.04 3.81 7.19
CA LEU A 48 -13.23 3.70 5.75
C LEU A 48 -12.05 2.98 5.11
N LEU A 49 -12.31 2.25 4.03
CA LEU A 49 -11.29 1.78 3.10
C LEU A 49 -11.45 2.51 1.76
N VAL A 50 -10.47 3.31 1.38
CA VAL A 50 -10.41 3.95 0.07
C VAL A 50 -9.34 3.29 -0.78
N ILE A 51 -9.74 2.68 -1.89
CA ILE A 51 -8.83 2.05 -2.85
C ILE A 51 -8.70 2.97 -4.06
N LYS A 52 -7.59 3.70 -4.12
CA LYS A 52 -7.24 4.59 -5.22
C LYS A 52 -6.56 3.81 -6.33
N THR A 53 -7.19 3.79 -7.51
CA THR A 53 -6.69 3.06 -8.68
C THR A 53 -6.44 3.99 -9.86
N ILE A 54 -5.74 3.48 -10.86
CA ILE A 54 -5.65 4.05 -12.22
C ILE A 54 -5.71 2.92 -13.24
N ASN A 55 -6.09 3.28 -14.48
CA ASN A 55 -6.15 2.37 -15.63
C ASN A 55 -7.22 1.25 -15.51
N GLY A 56 -8.30 1.48 -14.73
CA GLY A 56 -9.40 0.53 -14.62
C GLY A 56 -10.08 0.24 -15.97
N GLU A 57 -10.24 1.24 -16.84
CA GLU A 57 -10.80 1.04 -18.19
C GLU A 57 -9.98 0.05 -19.03
N THR A 58 -8.65 0.07 -18.92
CA THR A 58 -7.75 -0.83 -19.64
C THR A 58 -7.81 -2.25 -19.09
N CYS A 59 -7.90 -2.40 -17.78
CA CYS A 59 -7.98 -3.67 -17.06
C CYS A 59 -9.41 -3.86 -16.51
N TRP A 60 -10.41 -3.72 -17.38
CA TRP A 60 -11.81 -3.63 -16.97
C TRP A 60 -12.33 -4.84 -16.21
N ARG A 61 -11.83 -6.05 -16.45
CA ARG A 61 -12.26 -7.27 -15.77
C ARG A 61 -11.86 -7.25 -14.29
N GLU A 62 -10.60 -6.97 -14.02
CA GLU A 62 -10.05 -6.86 -12.68
C GLU A 62 -10.65 -5.66 -11.93
N HIS A 63 -10.96 -4.59 -12.66
CA HIS A 63 -11.62 -3.41 -12.12
C HIS A 63 -13.08 -3.71 -11.72
N GLU A 64 -13.86 -4.35 -12.59
CA GLU A 64 -15.24 -4.79 -12.30
C GLU A 64 -15.31 -5.76 -11.12
N GLU A 65 -14.36 -6.71 -11.02
CA GLU A 65 -14.25 -7.60 -9.87
C GLU A 65 -14.03 -6.82 -8.56
N LEU A 66 -13.16 -5.82 -8.61
CA LEU A 66 -12.87 -4.96 -7.47
C LEU A 66 -14.09 -4.12 -7.07
N LEU A 67 -14.79 -3.53 -8.04
CA LEU A 67 -16.04 -2.78 -7.83
C LEU A 67 -17.13 -3.67 -7.21
N ALA A 68 -17.29 -4.89 -7.72
CA ALA A 68 -18.28 -5.85 -7.20
C ALA A 68 -17.97 -6.26 -5.74
N ALA A 69 -16.70 -6.43 -5.40
CA ALA A 69 -16.28 -6.73 -4.04
C ALA A 69 -16.53 -5.55 -3.09
N ALA A 70 -16.22 -4.32 -3.52
CA ALA A 70 -16.45 -3.11 -2.73
C ALA A 70 -17.94 -2.80 -2.53
N ALA A 71 -18.78 -3.07 -3.53
CA ALA A 71 -20.23 -2.79 -3.49
C ALA A 71 -20.98 -3.54 -2.37
N GLN A 72 -20.34 -4.52 -1.72
CA GLN A 72 -20.93 -5.25 -0.60
C GLN A 72 -20.96 -4.42 0.70
N ARG A 73 -20.23 -3.28 0.74
CA ARG A 73 -20.07 -2.45 1.95
C ARG A 73 -20.05 -0.97 1.61
N SER A 74 -20.81 -0.16 2.35
CA SER A 74 -20.88 1.31 2.19
C SER A 74 -19.63 2.04 2.67
N ASP A 75 -18.77 1.39 3.45
CA ASP A 75 -17.53 1.93 4.00
C ASP A 75 -16.28 1.57 3.18
N ILE A 76 -16.48 1.01 1.96
CA ILE A 76 -15.41 0.72 1.00
C ILE A 76 -15.67 1.50 -0.28
N THR A 77 -14.70 2.30 -0.73
CA THR A 77 -14.81 3.11 -1.94
C THR A 77 -13.65 2.83 -2.90
N ILE A 78 -13.97 2.59 -4.17
CA ILE A 78 -13.00 2.53 -5.26
C ILE A 78 -12.99 3.88 -5.97
N TRP A 79 -11.78 4.46 -6.11
CA TRP A 79 -11.58 5.74 -6.75
C TRP A 79 -10.59 5.62 -7.91
N ASP A 80 -11.11 5.30 -9.11
CA ASP A 80 -10.29 5.17 -10.32
C ASP A 80 -10.11 6.51 -11.01
N THR A 81 -8.94 7.13 -10.81
CA THR A 81 -8.63 8.43 -11.41
C THR A 81 -7.14 8.69 -11.49
N HIS A 82 -6.69 9.41 -12.50
CA HIS A 82 -5.33 9.95 -12.56
C HIS A 82 -5.26 11.25 -11.77
N LEU A 83 -4.34 11.33 -10.83
CA LEU A 83 -4.07 12.52 -10.04
C LEU A 83 -2.78 13.20 -10.51
N PRO A 84 -2.73 14.55 -10.55
CA PRO A 84 -1.48 15.27 -10.54
C PRO A 84 -0.61 14.85 -9.36
N ILE A 85 0.70 15.00 -9.46
CA ILE A 85 1.64 14.51 -8.44
C ILE A 85 1.40 15.14 -7.05
N ASP A 86 1.06 16.42 -7.01
CA ASP A 86 0.79 17.12 -5.74
C ASP A 86 -0.50 16.61 -5.09
N ASP A 87 -1.53 16.30 -5.88
CA ASP A 87 -2.79 15.72 -5.41
C ASP A 87 -2.60 14.26 -4.97
N HIS A 88 -1.73 13.51 -5.64
CA HIS A 88 -1.35 12.16 -5.20
C HIS A 88 -0.68 12.20 -3.82
N TYR A 89 0.25 13.11 -3.61
CA TYR A 89 0.87 13.30 -2.30
C TYR A 89 -0.12 13.80 -1.26
N ALA A 90 -1.01 14.72 -1.62
CA ALA A 90 -2.07 15.15 -0.74
C ALA A 90 -3.01 14.01 -0.35
N PHE A 91 -3.36 13.12 -1.29
CA PHE A 91 -4.15 11.92 -1.00
C PHE A 91 -3.43 11.03 0.02
N ILE A 92 -2.18 10.63 -0.23
CA ILE A 92 -1.44 9.77 0.70
C ILE A 92 -1.29 10.44 2.07
N GLY A 93 -0.92 11.73 2.12
CA GLY A 93 -0.68 12.44 3.36
C GLY A 93 -1.93 12.69 4.24
N ASN A 94 -3.13 12.52 3.69
CA ASN A 94 -4.39 12.61 4.42
C ASN A 94 -4.98 11.24 4.80
N LEU A 95 -4.26 10.14 4.56
CA LEU A 95 -4.63 8.83 5.08
C LEU A 95 -4.22 8.69 6.54
N ASP A 96 -4.99 7.95 7.31
CA ASP A 96 -4.61 7.54 8.67
C ASP A 96 -3.71 6.29 8.67
N ALA A 97 -3.82 5.46 7.63
CA ALA A 97 -2.89 4.37 7.36
C ALA A 97 -2.90 3.96 5.88
N LEU A 98 -1.72 3.64 5.33
CA LEU A 98 -1.60 3.03 4.00
C LEU A 98 -1.50 1.50 4.14
N VAL A 99 -2.25 0.77 3.32
CA VAL A 99 -2.29 -0.69 3.28
C VAL A 99 -1.80 -1.21 1.94
N SER A 100 -0.86 -2.14 1.95
CA SER A 100 -0.37 -2.82 0.75
C SER A 100 -0.15 -4.31 1.02
N LEU A 101 -1.16 -5.12 0.73
CA LEU A 101 -1.09 -6.57 0.85
C LEU A 101 -0.55 -7.21 -0.43
N HIS A 102 0.49 -6.59 -0.99
CA HIS A 102 1.11 -7.02 -2.24
C HIS A 102 1.71 -8.43 -2.14
N ARG A 103 1.71 -9.14 -3.25
CA ARG A 103 2.37 -10.44 -3.41
C ARG A 103 3.82 -10.29 -3.85
N SER A 104 4.15 -9.17 -4.47
CA SER A 104 5.52 -8.80 -4.86
C SER A 104 5.60 -7.30 -5.13
N GLU A 105 6.69 -6.67 -4.76
CA GLU A 105 7.02 -5.27 -5.02
C GLU A 105 8.48 -5.12 -5.48
N GLY A 106 8.73 -4.28 -6.47
CA GLY A 106 10.10 -3.94 -6.87
C GLY A 106 10.80 -3.11 -5.81
N LEU A 107 10.21 -2.00 -5.44
CA LEU A 107 10.67 -1.11 -4.36
C LEU A 107 9.52 -0.72 -3.42
N GLY A 108 8.34 -0.41 -3.95
CA GLY A 108 7.21 0.09 -3.17
C GLY A 108 7.25 1.60 -2.96
N LEU A 109 7.33 2.37 -4.04
CA LEU A 109 7.42 3.84 -3.97
C LEU A 109 6.31 4.45 -3.11
N HIS A 110 5.06 4.03 -3.30
CA HIS A 110 3.93 4.53 -2.50
C HIS A 110 4.07 4.23 -1.01
N LEU A 111 4.77 3.15 -0.63
CA LEU A 111 5.08 2.83 0.76
C LEU A 111 6.13 3.80 1.32
N ALA A 112 7.19 4.08 0.55
CA ALA A 112 8.20 5.06 0.91
C ALA A 112 7.60 6.48 1.01
N GLU A 113 6.71 6.85 0.10
CA GLU A 113 5.97 8.11 0.12
C GLU A 113 5.12 8.25 1.39
N ALA A 114 4.38 7.22 1.78
CA ALA A 114 3.60 7.21 3.03
C ALA A 114 4.51 7.38 4.26
N MET A 115 5.66 6.68 4.30
CA MET A 115 6.64 6.83 5.38
C MET A 115 7.21 8.25 5.44
N TRP A 116 7.51 8.88 4.30
CA TRP A 116 7.95 10.28 4.23
C TRP A 116 6.89 11.25 4.74
N MET A 117 5.62 10.95 4.56
CA MET A 117 4.48 11.74 5.00
C MET A 117 4.05 11.42 6.43
N ASN A 118 4.80 10.57 7.12
CA ASN A 118 4.49 10.16 8.48
C ASN A 118 3.15 9.43 8.61
N VAL A 119 2.72 8.73 7.56
CA VAL A 119 1.54 7.88 7.53
C VAL A 119 1.94 6.47 7.93
N PRO A 120 1.27 5.84 8.90
CA PRO A 120 1.49 4.44 9.25
C PRO A 120 1.30 3.51 8.05
N VAL A 121 2.20 2.54 7.89
CA VAL A 121 2.16 1.59 6.77
C VAL A 121 1.92 0.17 7.27
N ILE A 122 0.92 -0.50 6.70
CA ILE A 122 0.67 -1.94 6.85
C ILE A 122 1.04 -2.59 5.52
N ALA A 123 2.07 -3.44 5.48
CA ALA A 123 2.58 -3.99 4.22
C ALA A 123 2.98 -5.46 4.37
N THR A 124 2.91 -6.22 3.27
CA THR A 124 3.40 -7.60 3.25
C THR A 124 4.90 -7.65 3.58
N ARG A 125 5.31 -8.57 4.44
CA ARG A 125 6.70 -8.86 4.81
C ARG A 125 7.41 -9.61 3.66
N TYR A 126 7.49 -8.99 2.48
CA TYR A 126 8.09 -9.63 1.31
C TYR A 126 8.54 -8.65 0.25
N SER A 127 9.71 -8.92 -0.34
CA SER A 127 10.32 -8.25 -1.49
C SER A 127 10.91 -6.84 -1.21
N GLY A 128 10.97 -5.96 -2.20
CA GLY A 128 11.80 -4.76 -2.18
C GLY A 128 11.49 -3.72 -1.10
N ASN A 129 10.30 -3.72 -0.52
CA ASN A 129 9.99 -2.84 0.61
C ASN A 129 10.81 -3.18 1.87
N LEU A 130 11.31 -4.42 2.02
CA LEU A 130 12.15 -4.82 3.15
C LEU A 130 13.54 -4.20 3.14
N ASP A 131 13.96 -3.58 2.03
CA ASP A 131 15.21 -2.83 1.97
C ASP A 131 15.16 -1.57 2.86
N PHE A 132 13.96 -1.04 3.12
CA PHE A 132 13.78 0.16 3.94
C PHE A 132 12.73 0.02 5.05
N MET A 133 12.09 -1.15 5.20
CA MET A 133 11.07 -1.43 6.22
C MET A 133 11.47 -2.60 7.11
N ASP A 134 11.17 -2.46 8.41
CA ASP A 134 11.15 -3.53 9.39
C ASP A 134 10.10 -3.25 10.48
N ASP A 135 9.97 -4.13 11.47
CA ASP A 135 8.97 -4.03 12.55
C ASP A 135 9.12 -2.79 13.43
N SER A 136 10.24 -2.07 13.34
CA SER A 136 10.43 -0.82 14.09
C SER A 136 9.77 0.39 13.43
N CYS A 137 9.44 0.30 12.12
CA CYS A 137 8.97 1.41 11.32
C CYS A 137 7.78 1.08 10.39
N ALA A 138 7.25 -0.14 10.44
CA ALA A 138 6.06 -0.55 9.69
C ALA A 138 5.33 -1.68 10.41
N PHE A 139 4.08 -1.90 10.04
CA PHE A 139 3.27 -3.05 10.45
C PHE A 139 3.39 -4.12 9.36
N LEU A 140 4.30 -5.07 9.54
CA LEU A 140 4.60 -6.07 8.52
C LEU A 140 3.71 -7.31 8.67
N VAL A 141 2.93 -7.58 7.63
CA VAL A 141 2.04 -8.75 7.53
C VAL A 141 2.85 -9.97 7.12
N ASP A 142 2.75 -11.03 7.89
CA ASP A 142 3.38 -12.31 7.56
C ASP A 142 2.80 -12.90 6.28
N ALA A 143 3.60 -13.68 5.56
CA ALA A 143 3.20 -14.27 4.30
C ALA A 143 3.94 -15.58 4.04
N ASP A 144 3.24 -16.52 3.41
CA ASP A 144 3.82 -17.73 2.86
C ASP A 144 4.16 -17.54 1.37
N LEU A 145 5.09 -18.34 0.85
CA LEU A 145 5.33 -18.39 -0.59
C LEU A 145 4.32 -19.32 -1.26
N ALA A 146 3.71 -18.85 -2.33
CA ALA A 146 2.77 -19.60 -3.13
C ALA A 146 3.12 -19.49 -4.63
N PRO A 147 2.79 -20.50 -5.45
CA PRO A 147 2.93 -20.39 -6.89
C PRO A 147 2.09 -19.23 -7.43
N VAL A 148 2.62 -18.54 -8.42
CA VAL A 148 1.90 -17.45 -9.11
C VAL A 148 0.65 -17.99 -9.82
N GLY A 149 0.75 -19.15 -10.46
CA GLY A 149 -0.36 -19.80 -11.16
C GLY A 149 -0.96 -18.90 -12.25
N ALA A 150 -2.26 -19.02 -12.46
CA ALA A 150 -2.98 -18.22 -13.45
C ALA A 150 -3.09 -16.72 -13.09
N LEU A 151 -2.89 -16.35 -11.83
CA LEU A 151 -3.00 -14.96 -11.36
C LEU A 151 -1.91 -14.04 -11.93
N GLY A 152 -0.78 -14.60 -12.37
CA GLY A 152 0.32 -13.85 -12.99
C GLY A 152 0.04 -13.36 -14.40
N GLY A 153 -1.03 -13.86 -15.02
CA GLY A 153 -1.38 -13.55 -16.40
C GLY A 153 -0.26 -13.96 -17.37
N TRP A 154 0.04 -13.09 -18.32
CA TRP A 154 1.13 -13.27 -19.28
C TRP A 154 2.48 -12.68 -18.80
N VAL A 155 2.46 -11.94 -17.68
CA VAL A 155 3.64 -11.21 -17.18
C VAL A 155 4.55 -12.11 -16.35
N TYR A 156 3.97 -12.96 -15.50
CA TYR A 156 4.72 -13.80 -14.57
C TYR A 156 4.52 -15.29 -14.90
N PRO A 157 5.62 -16.07 -14.95
CA PRO A 157 5.53 -17.52 -15.12
C PRO A 157 4.69 -18.16 -14.01
N ALA A 158 3.82 -19.11 -14.39
CA ALA A 158 2.92 -19.76 -13.45
C ALA A 158 3.66 -20.55 -12.36
N GLU A 159 4.85 -21.06 -12.68
CA GLU A 159 5.75 -21.80 -11.78
C GLU A 159 6.58 -20.89 -10.86
N ALA A 160 6.63 -19.58 -11.13
CA ALA A 160 7.27 -18.63 -10.23
C ALA A 160 6.52 -18.56 -8.90
N SER A 161 7.17 -18.09 -7.86
CA SER A 161 6.58 -17.91 -6.54
C SER A 161 6.50 -16.44 -6.17
N TRP A 162 5.47 -16.08 -5.46
CA TRP A 162 5.28 -14.79 -4.81
C TRP A 162 4.72 -14.95 -3.40
N ALA A 163 4.61 -13.88 -2.63
CA ALA A 163 4.01 -13.93 -1.30
C ALA A 163 2.48 -14.09 -1.38
N GLN A 164 1.93 -14.88 -0.48
CA GLN A 164 0.52 -14.90 -0.14
C GLN A 164 0.39 -14.34 1.28
N PRO A 165 -0.02 -13.06 1.44
CA PRO A 165 -0.13 -12.45 2.76
C PRO A 165 -1.20 -13.14 3.60
N ASP A 166 -0.92 -13.27 4.90
CA ASP A 166 -1.87 -13.73 5.90
C ASP A 166 -2.92 -12.64 6.17
N LEU A 167 -4.14 -12.87 5.70
CA LEU A 167 -5.21 -11.88 5.78
C LEU A 167 -5.78 -11.74 7.20
N ASP A 168 -5.72 -12.78 8.04
CA ASP A 168 -6.11 -12.71 9.45
C ASP A 168 -5.11 -11.85 10.23
N HIS A 169 -3.80 -12.03 9.96
CA HIS A 169 -2.76 -11.15 10.52
C HIS A 169 -2.92 -9.72 10.02
N ALA A 170 -3.20 -9.51 8.72
CA ALA A 170 -3.46 -8.18 8.17
C ALA A 170 -4.66 -7.51 8.87
N ALA A 171 -5.76 -8.22 9.05
CA ALA A 171 -6.94 -7.73 9.78
C ALA A 171 -6.60 -7.35 11.23
N ALA A 172 -5.83 -8.18 11.94
CA ALA A 172 -5.38 -7.89 13.29
C ALA A 172 -4.49 -6.64 13.36
N LEU A 173 -3.60 -6.44 12.37
CA LEU A 173 -2.78 -5.23 12.28
C LEU A 173 -3.60 -3.98 11.94
N MET A 174 -4.60 -4.06 11.05
CA MET A 174 -5.52 -2.96 10.78
C MET A 174 -6.29 -2.56 12.05
N ARG A 175 -6.81 -3.55 12.80
CA ARG A 175 -7.46 -3.31 14.08
C ARG A 175 -6.51 -2.65 15.08
N ARG A 176 -5.28 -3.14 15.21
CA ARG A 176 -4.26 -2.57 16.10
C ARG A 176 -3.94 -1.12 15.77
N VAL A 177 -3.83 -0.79 14.47
CA VAL A 177 -3.53 0.58 14.02
C VAL A 177 -4.68 1.51 14.37
N TYR A 178 -5.92 1.08 14.17
CA TYR A 178 -7.13 1.83 14.50
C TYR A 178 -7.32 2.04 16.01
N ASP A 179 -7.18 0.99 16.81
CA ASP A 179 -7.45 1.01 18.25
C ASP A 179 -6.34 1.70 19.07
N ALA A 180 -5.11 1.80 18.52
CA ALA A 180 -3.96 2.34 19.23
C ALA A 180 -3.23 3.45 18.47
N PRO A 181 -3.89 4.60 18.15
CA PRO A 181 -3.32 5.65 17.31
C PRO A 181 -2.00 6.23 17.84
N ALA A 182 -1.83 6.35 19.15
CA ALA A 182 -0.58 6.81 19.74
C ALA A 182 0.59 5.82 19.55
N ALA A 183 0.30 4.51 19.52
CA ALA A 183 1.32 3.49 19.21
C ALA A 183 1.66 3.51 17.72
N SER A 184 0.65 3.64 16.87
CA SER A 184 0.81 3.73 15.40
C SER A 184 1.61 4.97 15.01
N LYS A 185 1.36 6.10 15.67
CA LYS A 185 2.14 7.34 15.50
C LYS A 185 3.62 7.15 15.81
N ARG A 186 3.98 6.43 16.87
CA ARG A 186 5.40 6.15 17.18
C ARG A 186 6.09 5.33 16.09
N ILE A 187 5.39 4.38 15.48
CA ILE A 187 5.92 3.58 14.36
C ILE A 187 6.10 4.47 13.13
N SER A 188 5.13 5.31 12.79
CA SER A 188 5.27 6.23 11.66
C SER A 188 6.33 7.31 11.87
N ASP A 189 6.53 7.80 13.10
CA ASP A 189 7.63 8.71 13.42
C ASP A 189 9.00 8.05 13.21
N ALA A 190 9.15 6.78 13.58
CA ALA A 190 10.34 6.00 13.30
C ALA A 190 10.54 5.77 11.79
N ALA A 191 9.44 5.55 11.05
CA ALA A 191 9.46 5.44 9.60
C ALA A 191 9.96 6.73 8.93
N LEU A 192 9.40 7.89 9.32
CA LEU A 192 9.84 9.18 8.81
C LEU A 192 11.34 9.44 9.12
N LEU A 193 11.78 9.10 10.33
CA LEU A 193 13.18 9.24 10.71
C LEU A 193 14.09 8.35 9.83
N ARG A 194 13.69 7.11 9.59
CA ARG A 194 14.41 6.18 8.69
C ARG A 194 14.50 6.74 7.27
N MET A 195 13.41 7.28 6.72
CA MET A 195 13.41 7.87 5.38
C MET A 195 14.34 9.07 5.28
N LYS A 196 14.40 9.91 6.32
CA LYS A 196 15.34 11.06 6.38
C LYS A 196 16.82 10.66 6.38
N HIS A 197 17.13 9.42 6.77
CA HIS A 197 18.49 8.86 6.74
C HIS A 197 18.82 8.09 5.45
N GLN A 198 17.89 7.99 4.51
CA GLN A 198 18.18 7.43 3.19
C GLN A 198 19.13 8.37 2.43
N PRO A 199 20.07 7.81 1.65
CA PRO A 199 21.02 8.63 0.92
C PRO A 199 20.31 9.59 -0.04
N GLY A 200 20.66 10.85 0.03
CA GLY A 200 20.14 11.89 -0.84
C GLY A 200 20.72 11.78 -2.26
N ARG A 201 20.18 12.61 -3.17
CA ARG A 201 20.57 12.62 -4.58
C ARG A 201 22.08 12.79 -4.79
N GLN A 202 22.72 13.65 -3.99
CA GLN A 202 24.16 13.92 -4.10
C GLN A 202 24.98 12.72 -3.64
N GLU A 203 24.64 12.12 -2.51
CA GLU A 203 25.32 10.93 -1.96
C GLU A 203 25.22 9.73 -2.89
N VAL A 204 24.03 9.54 -3.52
CA VAL A 204 23.84 8.51 -4.55
C VAL A 204 24.70 8.81 -5.78
N ALA A 205 24.75 10.05 -6.24
CA ALA A 205 25.58 10.44 -7.39
C ALA A 205 27.08 10.21 -7.13
N GLU A 206 27.57 10.57 -5.93
CA GLU A 206 28.95 10.34 -5.49
C GLU A 206 29.29 8.85 -5.43
N LEU A 207 28.36 8.02 -4.88
CA LEU A 207 28.50 6.57 -4.84
C LEU A 207 28.62 5.99 -6.26
N ILE A 208 27.71 6.38 -7.16
CA ILE A 208 27.75 5.93 -8.57
C ILE A 208 29.06 6.34 -9.22
N ALA A 209 29.47 7.61 -9.07
CA ALA A 209 30.74 8.10 -9.64
C ALA A 209 31.94 7.28 -9.13
N SER A 210 31.96 6.94 -7.86
CA SER A 210 33.02 6.10 -7.27
C SER A 210 33.06 4.67 -7.84
N LEU A 211 31.87 4.07 -8.05
CA LEU A 211 31.71 2.71 -8.58
C LEU A 211 32.14 2.59 -10.06
N VAL A 212 31.86 3.65 -10.86
CA VAL A 212 32.24 3.67 -12.29
C VAL A 212 33.59 4.32 -12.56
N GLY A 213 34.33 4.71 -11.52
CA GLY A 213 35.69 5.26 -11.64
C GLY A 213 35.74 6.71 -12.17
N ILE A 214 34.63 7.44 -12.16
CA ILE A 214 34.61 8.86 -12.48
C ILE A 214 35.18 9.63 -11.29
N ARG A 215 36.40 10.17 -11.45
CA ARG A 215 36.97 11.15 -10.50
C ARG A 215 36.62 12.53 -10.97
N HIS A 216 36.03 13.34 -10.11
CA HIS A 216 35.84 14.77 -10.33
C HIS A 216 37.11 15.56 -10.08
#